data_407302f32a5716c41ca3234cbd1c7a84
#
_entry.id   407302f32a5716c41ca3234cbd1c7a84
#
_cell.length_a   1.000
_cell.length_b   1.000
_cell.length_c   1.000
_cell.angle_alpha   90.00
_cell.angle_beta   90.00
_cell.angle_gamma   90.00
#
_symmetry.space_group_name_H-M   'P 1'
#
loop_
_entity.id
_entity.type
_entity.pdbx_description
1 polymer ?
#
loop_
_entity_poly.entity_id
_entity_poly.type
_entity_poly.pdbx_seq_one_letter_code
_entity_poly.pdbx_strand_id
1 'polypeptide(L)'
;MPAQPQQVACPNCYTLVPTGIRYCPQCGNAIPPPTTWPTMPAPAPAPRRNTALIIVAIVLIALLVAGVGGYIVYEQGQQRVLQAAKNSEANSANQAVNQLQFTCFSNRTDSSHLSYTQGYGYSGYTTVYETFGISNPTSFAMDVTWTITINYPSVGWVLSDSQTFHEAPNGGLAYPVFAFTVTGNQLNNRPANANFTIFNVTFDGTSQVTGAYATYTPTTHSTYDSTSGTGNGSLGTGSGLPKC
;
A
#
# COMPACT_ATOMS: atom_id res chain seq x y z
N MET A 1 34.86 -33.39 63.68
CA MET A 1 34.10 -34.52 63.11
C MET A 1 35.04 -35.73 63.21
N PRO A 2 34.63 -36.84 63.80
CA PRO A 2 35.44 -38.04 63.84
C PRO A 2 35.62 -38.60 62.41
N ALA A 3 36.86 -38.95 62.06
CA ALA A 3 37.16 -39.57 60.78
C ALA A 3 36.48 -40.95 60.69
N GLN A 4 35.69 -41.15 59.67
CA GLN A 4 35.12 -42.48 59.44
C GLN A 4 36.24 -43.45 59.08
N PRO A 5 36.24 -44.68 59.69
CA PRO A 5 37.21 -45.67 59.37
C PRO A 5 37.11 -46.09 57.87
N GLN A 6 38.20 -45.98 57.18
CA GLN A 6 38.28 -46.42 55.78
C GLN A 6 38.05 -47.92 55.70
N GLN A 7 37.17 -48.32 54.83
CA GLN A 7 36.85 -49.75 54.55
C GLN A 7 37.24 -50.08 53.12
N VAL A 8 37.65 -51.33 52.93
CA VAL A 8 38.00 -51.89 51.63
C VAL A 8 37.16 -53.13 51.36
N ALA A 9 36.71 -53.30 50.13
CA ALA A 9 35.91 -54.46 49.74
C ALA A 9 36.87 -55.67 49.51
N CYS A 10 36.54 -56.84 50.08
CA CYS A 10 37.24 -58.08 49.83
C CYS A 10 37.06 -58.47 48.36
N PRO A 11 38.14 -58.78 47.62
CA PRO A 11 38.06 -59.12 46.20
C PRO A 11 37.33 -60.44 45.89
N ASN A 12 37.11 -61.26 46.89
CA ASN A 12 36.48 -62.58 46.70
C ASN A 12 34.98 -62.59 47.10
N CYS A 13 34.60 -61.93 48.19
CA CYS A 13 33.22 -61.99 48.69
C CYS A 13 32.57 -60.60 48.81
N TYR A 14 33.26 -59.55 48.42
CA TYR A 14 32.79 -58.13 48.39
C TYR A 14 32.35 -57.55 49.75
N THR A 15 32.60 -58.27 50.82
CA THR A 15 32.32 -57.75 52.16
C THR A 15 33.24 -56.60 52.49
N LEU A 16 32.72 -55.51 53.01
CA LEU A 16 33.48 -54.36 53.45
C LEU A 16 34.19 -54.63 54.74
N VAL A 17 35.49 -54.46 54.75
CA VAL A 17 36.36 -54.79 55.93
C VAL A 17 37.20 -53.54 56.27
N PRO A 18 37.54 -53.30 57.51
CA PRO A 18 38.39 -52.18 57.84
C PRO A 18 39.78 -52.30 57.15
N THR A 19 40.34 -51.18 56.70
CA THR A 19 41.69 -51.14 56.15
C THR A 19 42.71 -51.54 57.17
N GLY A 20 43.67 -52.41 56.72
CA GLY A 20 44.76 -52.86 57.58
C GLY A 20 44.68 -54.34 58.02
N ILE A 21 43.57 -55.01 57.78
CA ILE A 21 43.50 -56.52 58.02
C ILE A 21 44.06 -57.22 56.84
N ARG A 22 44.79 -58.35 57.10
CA ARG A 22 45.44 -59.14 56.07
C ARG A 22 44.60 -60.28 55.48
N TYR A 23 43.51 -60.65 56.16
CA TYR A 23 42.62 -61.72 55.75
C TYR A 23 41.15 -61.28 56.00
N CYS A 24 40.30 -61.66 55.04
CA CYS A 24 38.88 -61.36 55.17
C CYS A 24 38.22 -62.22 56.28
N PRO A 25 37.54 -61.68 57.31
CA PRO A 25 36.94 -62.51 58.34
C PRO A 25 35.81 -63.38 57.86
N GLN A 26 35.19 -63.05 56.73
CA GLN A 26 34.03 -63.71 56.17
C GLN A 26 34.40 -64.94 55.31
N CYS A 27 35.44 -64.83 54.49
CA CYS A 27 35.81 -65.86 53.52
C CYS A 27 37.26 -66.34 53.63
N GLY A 28 38.07 -65.83 54.57
CA GLY A 28 39.43 -66.20 54.83
C GLY A 28 40.47 -65.84 53.77
N ASN A 29 40.03 -65.15 52.73
CA ASN A 29 40.92 -64.81 51.61
C ASN A 29 41.81 -63.59 51.94
N ALA A 30 43.08 -63.61 51.46
CA ALA A 30 44.04 -62.58 51.71
C ALA A 30 43.61 -61.24 51.01
N ILE A 31 43.68 -60.13 51.74
CA ILE A 31 43.41 -58.81 51.17
C ILE A 31 44.76 -58.23 50.78
N PRO A 32 44.95 -57.91 49.52
CA PRO A 32 46.17 -57.27 49.06
C PRO A 32 46.41 -55.96 49.80
N PRO A 33 47.65 -55.58 50.14
CA PRO A 33 47.96 -54.33 50.73
C PRO A 33 47.53 -53.17 49.79
N PRO A 34 47.09 -52.03 50.32
CA PRO A 34 46.71 -50.90 49.48
C PRO A 34 47.94 -50.53 48.64
N THR A 35 47.80 -50.65 47.32
CA THR A 35 48.75 -50.11 46.36
C THR A 35 48.82 -48.63 46.53
N THR A 36 49.95 -48.07 46.92
CA THR A 36 50.21 -46.64 46.93
C THR A 36 50.03 -46.13 45.49
N TRP A 37 48.98 -45.41 45.27
CA TRP A 37 48.77 -44.76 43.98
C TRP A 37 49.95 -43.82 43.71
N PRO A 38 50.50 -43.79 42.50
CA PRO A 38 51.50 -42.83 42.17
C PRO A 38 50.85 -41.42 42.39
N THR A 39 51.54 -40.65 43.18
CA THR A 39 51.18 -39.21 43.40
C THR A 39 51.07 -38.56 42.04
N MET A 40 49.85 -38.17 41.62
CA MET A 40 49.67 -37.38 40.44
C MET A 40 50.47 -36.09 40.63
N PRO A 41 51.24 -35.67 39.62
CA PRO A 41 51.90 -34.38 39.69
C PRO A 41 50.83 -33.31 39.91
N ALA A 42 51.10 -32.37 40.83
CA ALA A 42 50.23 -31.28 41.15
C ALA A 42 49.81 -30.58 39.83
N PRO A 43 48.51 -30.31 39.62
CA PRO A 43 48.06 -29.62 38.41
C PRO A 43 48.82 -28.30 38.29
N ALA A 44 49.41 -28.09 37.12
CA ALA A 44 50.09 -26.84 36.80
C ALA A 44 49.16 -25.67 37.12
N PRO A 45 49.67 -24.58 37.77
CA PRO A 45 48.82 -23.43 38.08
C PRO A 45 48.12 -22.98 36.81
N ALA A 46 46.79 -22.96 36.87
CA ALA A 46 45.96 -22.49 35.76
C ALA A 46 46.47 -21.10 35.32
N PRO A 47 46.64 -20.85 34.00
CA PRO A 47 47.08 -19.55 33.53
C PRO A 47 46.15 -18.53 34.12
N ARG A 48 46.72 -17.51 34.80
CA ARG A 48 45.97 -16.38 35.36
C ARG A 48 45.24 -15.75 34.17
N ARG A 49 43.98 -16.12 33.94
CA ARG A 49 43.11 -15.43 33.04
C ARG A 49 43.03 -14.00 33.51
N ASN A 50 43.49 -13.04 32.68
CA ASN A 50 43.32 -11.62 32.94
C ASN A 50 41.82 -11.30 32.94
N THR A 51 41.17 -11.56 34.05
CA THR A 51 39.73 -11.37 34.26
C THR A 51 39.31 -9.94 33.88
N ALA A 52 40.19 -8.99 34.07
CA ALA A 52 40.01 -7.60 33.66
C ALA A 52 39.84 -7.46 32.13
N LEU A 53 40.65 -8.16 31.31
CA LEU A 53 40.53 -8.12 29.86
C LEU A 53 39.23 -8.77 29.37
N ILE A 54 38.79 -9.83 30.04
CA ILE A 54 37.52 -10.48 29.72
C ILE A 54 36.35 -9.56 30.03
N ILE A 55 36.35 -8.88 31.16
CA ILE A 55 35.30 -7.93 31.54
C ILE A 55 35.26 -6.76 30.54
N VAL A 56 36.41 -6.21 30.17
CA VAL A 56 36.49 -5.11 29.19
C VAL A 56 35.94 -5.59 27.82
N ALA A 57 36.29 -6.79 27.37
CA ALA A 57 35.76 -7.34 26.11
C ALA A 57 34.24 -7.54 26.15
N ILE A 58 33.68 -8.03 27.25
CA ILE A 58 32.23 -8.19 27.42
C ILE A 58 31.52 -6.84 27.39
N VAL A 59 32.06 -5.82 28.09
CA VAL A 59 31.46 -4.49 28.07
C VAL A 59 31.51 -3.85 26.68
N LEU A 60 32.62 -3.99 25.95
CA LEU A 60 32.72 -3.51 24.58
C LEU A 60 31.73 -4.19 23.64
N ILE A 61 31.58 -5.51 23.75
CA ILE A 61 30.60 -6.26 22.97
C ILE A 61 29.18 -5.81 23.33
N ALA A 62 28.86 -5.62 24.60
CA ALA A 62 27.55 -5.15 25.03
C ALA A 62 27.24 -3.74 24.49
N LEU A 63 28.23 -2.84 24.49
CA LEU A 63 28.09 -1.49 23.92
C LEU A 63 27.91 -1.54 22.39
N LEU A 64 28.63 -2.39 21.68
CA LEU A 64 28.45 -2.60 20.24
C LEU A 64 27.06 -3.16 19.92
N VAL A 65 26.60 -4.16 20.65
CA VAL A 65 25.26 -4.75 20.46
C VAL A 65 24.17 -3.73 20.78
N ALA A 66 24.32 -2.95 21.86
CA ALA A 66 23.36 -1.89 22.19
C ALA A 66 23.38 -0.76 21.14
N GLY A 67 24.54 -0.38 20.64
CA GLY A 67 24.69 0.65 19.59
C GLY A 67 24.08 0.20 18.27
N VAL A 68 24.40 -1.00 17.81
CA VAL A 68 23.85 -1.55 16.56
C VAL A 68 22.35 -1.82 16.71
N GLY A 69 21.90 -2.40 17.82
CA GLY A 69 20.49 -2.62 18.10
C GLY A 69 19.71 -1.31 18.16
N GLY A 70 20.23 -0.29 18.82
CA GLY A 70 19.64 1.04 18.88
C GLY A 70 19.53 1.69 17.49
N TYR A 71 20.58 1.58 16.67
CA TYR A 71 20.60 2.10 15.30
C TYR A 71 19.54 1.41 14.42
N ILE A 72 19.44 0.09 14.47
CA ILE A 72 18.43 -0.67 13.70
C ILE A 72 17.01 -0.28 14.11
N VAL A 73 16.74 -0.15 15.40
CA VAL A 73 15.41 0.28 15.90
C VAL A 73 15.10 1.70 15.45
N TYR A 74 16.10 2.59 15.50
CA TYR A 74 15.94 3.98 15.02
C TYR A 74 15.62 4.01 13.50
N GLU A 75 16.38 3.32 12.67
CA GLU A 75 16.10 3.23 11.22
C GLU A 75 14.73 2.63 10.92
N GLN A 76 14.36 1.54 11.59
CA GLN A 76 13.05 0.94 11.43
C GLN A 76 11.93 1.90 11.87
N GLY A 77 12.16 2.69 12.90
CA GLY A 77 11.25 3.75 13.34
C GLY A 77 11.04 4.80 12.24
N GLN A 78 12.13 5.30 11.66
CA GLN A 78 12.09 6.28 10.55
C GLN A 78 11.37 5.71 9.32
N GLN A 79 11.67 4.47 8.95
CA GLN A 79 11.01 3.81 7.81
C GLN A 79 9.50 3.62 8.03
N ARG A 80 9.08 3.29 9.25
CA ARG A 80 7.65 3.17 9.59
C ARG A 80 6.92 4.51 9.50
N VAL A 81 7.53 5.58 9.99
CA VAL A 81 6.96 6.93 9.91
C VAL A 81 6.84 7.37 8.44
N LEU A 82 7.90 7.15 7.64
CA LEU A 82 7.88 7.45 6.21
C LEU A 82 6.82 6.62 5.46
N GLN A 83 6.71 5.34 5.77
CA GLN A 83 5.71 4.48 5.15
C GLN A 83 4.28 4.89 5.54
N ALA A 84 4.05 5.26 6.80
CA ALA A 84 2.77 5.79 7.26
C ALA A 84 2.41 7.10 6.53
N ALA A 85 3.39 8.01 6.36
CA ALA A 85 3.20 9.26 5.61
C ALA A 85 2.85 8.98 4.13
N LYS A 86 3.56 8.07 3.46
CA LYS A 86 3.27 7.63 2.09
C LYS A 86 1.87 7.02 1.96
N ASN A 87 1.48 6.16 2.89
CA ASN A 87 0.15 5.54 2.87
C ASN A 87 -0.96 6.58 3.10
N SER A 88 -0.74 7.53 3.99
CA SER A 88 -1.68 8.64 4.23
C SER A 88 -1.83 9.52 3.00
N GLU A 89 -0.70 9.88 2.36
CA GLU A 89 -0.71 10.65 1.11
C GLU A 89 -1.42 9.88 0.00
N ALA A 90 -1.14 8.58 -0.18
CA ALA A 90 -1.79 7.75 -1.18
C ALA A 90 -3.32 7.72 -1.02
N ASN A 91 -3.80 7.57 0.22
CA ASN A 91 -5.24 7.60 0.50
C ASN A 91 -5.85 8.97 0.16
N SER A 92 -5.19 10.06 0.52
CA SER A 92 -5.65 11.42 0.22
C SER A 92 -5.62 11.72 -1.27
N ALA A 93 -4.56 11.33 -1.98
CA ALA A 93 -4.43 11.51 -3.42
C ALA A 93 -5.47 10.70 -4.20
N ASN A 94 -5.74 9.45 -3.79
CA ASN A 94 -6.78 8.63 -4.41
C ASN A 94 -8.19 9.20 -4.21
N GLN A 95 -8.41 9.97 -3.17
CA GLN A 95 -9.68 10.65 -2.91
C GLN A 95 -9.76 12.04 -3.55
N ALA A 96 -8.64 12.65 -3.91
CA ALA A 96 -8.58 14.02 -4.39
C ALA A 96 -9.44 14.25 -5.66
N VAL A 97 -9.44 13.27 -6.59
CA VAL A 97 -10.25 13.37 -7.82
C VAL A 97 -11.75 13.41 -7.51
N ASN A 98 -12.18 12.73 -6.45
CA ASN A 98 -13.59 12.75 -6.01
C ASN A 98 -13.99 14.05 -5.32
N GLN A 99 -13.05 14.95 -5.06
CA GLN A 99 -13.29 16.26 -4.46
C GLN A 99 -13.33 17.38 -5.50
N LEU A 100 -13.07 17.08 -6.79
CA LEU A 100 -13.25 18.05 -7.85
C LEU A 100 -14.69 18.55 -7.89
N GLN A 101 -14.86 19.85 -8.08
CA GLN A 101 -16.17 20.51 -8.03
C GLN A 101 -16.49 21.12 -9.37
N PHE A 102 -17.70 20.86 -9.88
CA PHE A 102 -18.23 21.60 -11.00
C PHE A 102 -18.63 23.01 -10.56
N THR A 103 -18.12 23.99 -11.24
CA THR A 103 -18.38 25.43 -10.95
C THR A 103 -19.33 26.07 -11.94
N CYS A 104 -19.29 25.62 -13.18
CA CYS A 104 -20.17 26.14 -14.23
C CYS A 104 -20.30 25.11 -15.38
N PHE A 105 -21.31 25.33 -16.22
CA PHE A 105 -21.57 24.54 -17.42
C PHE A 105 -22.04 25.42 -18.55
N SER A 106 -21.56 25.18 -19.77
CA SER A 106 -22.12 25.78 -20.97
C SER A 106 -22.10 24.80 -22.14
N ASN A 107 -23.03 24.98 -23.05
CA ASN A 107 -23.08 24.25 -24.30
C ASN A 107 -23.15 25.19 -25.49
N ARG A 108 -22.58 24.76 -26.60
CA ARG A 108 -22.65 25.43 -27.89
C ARG A 108 -22.78 24.42 -29.00
N THR A 109 -23.68 24.68 -29.95
CA THR A 109 -23.82 23.86 -31.16
C THR A 109 -23.21 24.57 -32.35
N ASP A 110 -22.39 23.90 -33.11
CA ASP A 110 -21.87 24.35 -34.39
C ASP A 110 -22.43 23.46 -35.51
N SER A 111 -23.30 24.02 -36.32
CA SER A 111 -23.95 23.37 -37.45
C SER A 111 -23.46 23.90 -38.81
N SER A 112 -22.34 24.61 -38.85
CA SER A 112 -21.77 25.17 -40.09
C SER A 112 -21.45 24.11 -41.16
N HIS A 113 -21.23 22.89 -40.73
CA HIS A 113 -20.93 21.73 -41.60
C HIS A 113 -22.16 20.86 -41.88
N LEU A 114 -23.35 21.25 -41.41
CA LEU A 114 -24.62 20.52 -41.63
C LEU A 114 -25.44 21.27 -42.69
N SER A 115 -25.83 20.57 -43.75
CA SER A 115 -26.71 21.06 -44.78
C SER A 115 -27.96 20.22 -44.86
N TYR A 116 -29.11 20.83 -45.12
CA TYR A 116 -30.38 20.17 -45.39
C TYR A 116 -30.83 20.43 -46.81
N THR A 117 -31.15 19.38 -47.54
CA THR A 117 -31.69 19.48 -48.89
C THR A 117 -33.06 18.79 -48.92
N GLN A 118 -34.07 19.50 -49.35
CA GLN A 118 -35.43 18.99 -49.46
C GLN A 118 -35.45 17.76 -50.38
N GLY A 119 -36.02 16.66 -49.90
CA GLY A 119 -36.06 15.37 -50.59
C GLY A 119 -34.85 14.48 -50.43
N TYR A 120 -33.72 15.01 -49.94
CA TYR A 120 -32.46 14.28 -49.73
C TYR A 120 -32.09 14.24 -48.24
N GLY A 121 -32.62 15.11 -47.39
CA GLY A 121 -32.32 15.16 -45.95
C GLY A 121 -31.08 15.93 -45.60
N TYR A 122 -30.48 15.55 -44.42
CA TYR A 122 -29.28 16.15 -43.91
C TYR A 122 -28.01 15.50 -44.50
N SER A 123 -27.03 16.34 -44.79
CA SER A 123 -25.68 15.92 -45.17
C SER A 123 -24.65 16.66 -44.31
N GLY A 124 -23.46 16.06 -44.12
CA GLY A 124 -22.43 16.62 -43.28
C GLY A 124 -22.60 16.23 -41.81
N TYR A 125 -22.29 17.16 -40.91
CA TYR A 125 -22.34 16.91 -39.45
C TYR A 125 -22.59 18.20 -38.67
N THR A 126 -23.04 18.06 -37.43
CA THR A 126 -23.10 19.10 -36.42
C THR A 126 -22.31 18.68 -35.20
N THR A 127 -21.65 19.62 -34.52
CA THR A 127 -20.90 19.37 -33.33
C THR A 127 -21.51 20.11 -32.16
N VAL A 128 -21.75 19.41 -31.07
CA VAL A 128 -22.16 19.96 -29.79
C VAL A 128 -20.91 20.02 -28.89
N TYR A 129 -20.61 21.21 -28.43
CA TYR A 129 -19.51 21.45 -27.50
C TYR A 129 -20.08 21.61 -26.09
N GLU A 130 -19.61 20.82 -25.16
CA GLU A 130 -19.95 20.87 -23.75
C GLU A 130 -18.72 21.36 -22.95
N THR A 131 -18.84 22.50 -22.28
CA THR A 131 -17.77 23.06 -21.48
C THR A 131 -18.12 22.93 -20.01
N PHE A 132 -17.23 22.38 -19.23
CA PHE A 132 -17.37 22.28 -17.79
C PHE A 132 -16.34 23.16 -17.11
N GLY A 133 -16.75 23.98 -16.17
CA GLY A 133 -15.83 24.62 -15.24
C GLY A 133 -15.59 23.67 -14.07
N ILE A 134 -14.33 23.36 -13.81
CA ILE A 134 -13.94 22.43 -12.76
C ILE A 134 -12.98 23.14 -11.83
N SER A 135 -13.15 22.94 -10.52
CA SER A 135 -12.28 23.49 -9.49
C SER A 135 -11.68 22.37 -8.67
N ASN A 136 -10.40 22.50 -8.38
CA ASN A 136 -9.66 21.58 -7.51
C ASN A 136 -9.46 22.21 -6.12
N PRO A 137 -10.28 21.86 -5.11
CA PRO A 137 -10.10 22.39 -3.76
C PRO A 137 -8.98 21.72 -2.98
N THR A 138 -8.38 20.67 -3.53
CA THR A 138 -7.34 19.90 -2.83
C THR A 138 -5.96 20.54 -2.93
N SER A 139 -5.04 20.10 -2.11
CA SER A 139 -3.63 20.53 -2.15
C SER A 139 -2.79 19.79 -3.21
N PHE A 140 -3.40 18.90 -3.99
CA PHE A 140 -2.70 18.14 -5.03
C PHE A 140 -2.87 18.79 -6.40
N ALA A 141 -1.77 18.93 -7.15
CA ALA A 141 -1.86 19.16 -8.59
C ALA A 141 -2.20 17.85 -9.29
N MET A 142 -3.04 17.91 -10.32
CA MET A 142 -3.43 16.72 -11.04
C MET A 142 -3.62 16.96 -12.53
N ASP A 143 -3.23 15.97 -13.35
CA ASP A 143 -3.58 15.89 -14.75
C ASP A 143 -4.72 14.88 -14.87
N VAL A 144 -5.86 15.34 -15.35
CA VAL A 144 -7.11 14.56 -15.40
C VAL A 144 -7.45 14.28 -16.85
N THR A 145 -7.63 13.02 -17.19
CA THR A 145 -8.18 12.59 -18.48
C THR A 145 -9.59 12.06 -18.22
N TRP A 146 -10.59 12.77 -18.72
CA TRP A 146 -11.97 12.33 -18.67
C TRP A 146 -12.46 11.93 -20.04
N THR A 147 -13.18 10.81 -20.10
CA THR A 147 -14.00 10.39 -21.23
C THR A 147 -15.46 10.53 -20.84
N ILE A 148 -16.20 11.35 -21.56
CA ILE A 148 -17.65 11.48 -21.39
C ILE A 148 -18.33 10.69 -22.51
N THR A 149 -19.22 9.78 -22.14
CA THR A 149 -20.05 9.02 -23.07
C THR A 149 -21.52 9.32 -22.79
N ILE A 150 -22.22 9.83 -23.80
CA ILE A 150 -23.65 10.12 -23.75
C ILE A 150 -24.37 9.10 -24.59
N ASN A 151 -25.27 8.35 -23.97
CA ASN A 151 -26.10 7.37 -24.65
C ASN A 151 -27.54 7.86 -24.72
N TYR A 152 -28.09 7.94 -25.93
CA TYR A 152 -29.48 8.25 -26.21
C TYR A 152 -30.25 6.99 -26.62
N PRO A 153 -30.88 6.27 -25.68
CA PRO A 153 -31.49 4.97 -25.95
C PRO A 153 -32.59 5.03 -26.99
N SER A 154 -33.35 6.12 -27.05
CA SER A 154 -34.48 6.29 -28.02
C SER A 154 -34.05 6.33 -29.48
N VAL A 155 -32.79 6.64 -29.74
CA VAL A 155 -32.23 6.76 -31.09
C VAL A 155 -31.06 5.81 -31.33
N GLY A 156 -30.60 5.10 -30.28
CA GLY A 156 -29.44 4.21 -30.33
C GLY A 156 -28.11 4.93 -30.58
N TRP A 157 -28.03 6.22 -30.24
CA TRP A 157 -26.78 6.99 -30.41
C TRP A 157 -25.93 6.91 -29.17
N VAL A 158 -24.66 6.68 -29.40
CA VAL A 158 -23.61 6.77 -28.39
C VAL A 158 -22.59 7.78 -28.88
N LEU A 159 -22.47 8.89 -28.14
CA LEU A 159 -21.54 9.96 -28.44
C LEU A 159 -20.48 9.94 -27.34
N SER A 160 -19.21 10.02 -27.72
CA SER A 160 -18.11 10.00 -26.76
C SER A 160 -17.02 10.95 -27.16
N ASP A 161 -16.44 11.62 -26.19
CA ASP A 161 -15.22 12.44 -26.35
C ASP A 161 -14.35 12.33 -25.11
N SER A 162 -13.04 12.54 -25.29
CA SER A 162 -12.05 12.44 -24.23
C SER A 162 -11.17 13.68 -24.21
N GLN A 163 -11.02 14.28 -23.04
CA GLN A 163 -10.21 15.46 -22.82
C GLN A 163 -9.24 15.27 -21.67
N THR A 164 -8.01 15.80 -21.84
CA THR A 164 -7.03 15.87 -20.77
C THR A 164 -6.83 17.32 -20.38
N PHE A 165 -6.90 17.62 -19.09
CA PHE A 165 -6.74 18.96 -18.57
C PHE A 165 -5.93 18.94 -17.27
N HIS A 166 -5.28 20.05 -16.97
CA HIS A 166 -4.48 20.23 -15.78
C HIS A 166 -5.27 21.00 -14.72
N GLU A 167 -5.28 20.49 -13.50
CA GLU A 167 -5.86 21.13 -12.33
C GLU A 167 -4.78 21.52 -11.34
N ALA A 168 -4.59 22.82 -11.19
CA ALA A 168 -3.72 23.37 -10.16
C ALA A 168 -4.34 23.15 -8.76
N PRO A 169 -3.54 23.01 -7.70
CA PRO A 169 -4.06 22.83 -6.35
C PRO A 169 -4.69 24.09 -5.80
N ASN A 170 -5.45 23.95 -4.70
CA ASN A 170 -5.98 25.03 -3.88
C ASN A 170 -6.93 26.01 -4.65
N GLY A 171 -7.85 25.45 -5.42
CA GLY A 171 -8.86 26.23 -6.14
C GLY A 171 -8.47 26.57 -7.58
N GLY A 172 -7.53 25.83 -8.17
CA GLY A 172 -7.29 25.88 -9.62
C GLY A 172 -8.57 25.64 -10.41
N LEU A 173 -8.68 26.30 -11.56
CA LEU A 173 -9.84 26.20 -12.45
C LEU A 173 -9.39 25.71 -13.82
N ALA A 174 -10.06 24.68 -14.34
CA ALA A 174 -9.94 24.26 -15.72
C ALA A 174 -11.31 24.31 -16.42
N TYR A 175 -11.27 24.41 -17.75
CA TYR A 175 -12.46 24.48 -18.59
C TYR A 175 -12.34 23.50 -19.76
N PRO A 176 -12.36 22.19 -19.50
CA PRO A 176 -12.34 21.21 -20.58
C PRO A 176 -13.57 21.34 -21.48
N VAL A 177 -13.35 21.22 -22.78
CA VAL A 177 -14.38 21.29 -23.79
C VAL A 177 -14.50 19.95 -24.48
N PHE A 178 -15.64 19.30 -24.35
CA PHE A 178 -15.96 18.03 -25.00
C PHE A 178 -16.75 18.28 -26.29
N ALA A 179 -16.39 17.61 -27.37
CA ALA A 179 -16.97 17.83 -28.68
C ALA A 179 -17.69 16.54 -29.19
N PHE A 180 -18.99 16.59 -29.22
CA PHE A 180 -19.84 15.46 -29.67
C PHE A 180 -20.34 15.71 -31.08
N THR A 181 -19.97 14.85 -32.02
CA THR A 181 -20.34 14.99 -33.41
C THR A 181 -21.54 14.10 -33.76
N VAL A 182 -22.57 14.71 -34.35
CA VAL A 182 -23.76 14.05 -34.88
C VAL A 182 -23.75 14.23 -36.39
N THR A 183 -23.76 13.11 -37.12
CA THR A 183 -23.70 13.10 -38.59
C THR A 183 -25.10 13.31 -39.20
N GLY A 184 -25.14 13.84 -40.44
CA GLY A 184 -26.36 13.95 -41.21
C GLY A 184 -27.07 12.61 -41.38
N ASN A 185 -26.31 11.52 -41.54
CA ASN A 185 -26.86 10.15 -41.60
C ASN A 185 -27.61 9.74 -40.32
N GLN A 186 -27.05 10.06 -39.14
CA GLN A 186 -27.72 9.83 -37.86
C GLN A 186 -29.03 10.62 -37.77
N LEU A 187 -29.01 11.89 -38.22
CA LEU A 187 -30.19 12.76 -38.23
C LEU A 187 -31.29 12.26 -39.19
N ASN A 188 -30.89 11.75 -40.33
CA ASN A 188 -31.85 11.23 -41.33
C ASN A 188 -32.49 9.89 -40.86
N ASN A 189 -31.74 9.08 -40.15
CA ASN A 189 -32.18 7.75 -39.70
C ASN A 189 -32.79 7.79 -38.27
N ARG A 190 -32.99 9.00 -37.70
CA ARG A 190 -33.61 9.10 -36.39
C ARG A 190 -35.09 8.66 -36.46
N PRO A 191 -35.60 7.91 -35.46
CA PRO A 191 -37.00 7.61 -35.32
C PRO A 191 -37.86 8.89 -35.20
N ALA A 192 -39.07 8.87 -35.76
CA ALA A 192 -39.99 10.00 -35.69
C ALA A 192 -40.38 10.38 -34.25
N ASN A 193 -40.32 9.42 -33.32
CA ASN A 193 -40.57 9.60 -31.90
C ASN A 193 -39.29 9.76 -31.08
N ALA A 194 -38.17 10.16 -31.72
CA ALA A 194 -36.89 10.37 -31.02
C ALA A 194 -37.06 11.32 -29.84
N ASN A 195 -36.64 10.89 -28.67
CA ASN A 195 -36.66 11.68 -27.44
C ASN A 195 -35.23 11.88 -26.93
N PHE A 196 -34.71 13.09 -27.06
CA PHE A 196 -33.38 13.47 -26.61
C PHE A 196 -33.32 13.95 -25.15
N THR A 197 -34.47 13.99 -24.46
CA THR A 197 -34.51 14.31 -23.02
C THR A 197 -34.17 13.08 -22.16
N ILE A 198 -34.26 11.89 -22.75
CA ILE A 198 -33.88 10.64 -22.08
C ILE A 198 -32.48 10.26 -22.54
N PHE A 199 -31.53 10.36 -21.66
CA PHE A 199 -30.12 10.04 -21.91
C PHE A 199 -29.42 9.55 -20.66
N ASN A 200 -28.40 8.76 -20.85
CA ASN A 200 -27.47 8.31 -19.81
C ASN A 200 -26.09 8.88 -20.10
N VAL A 201 -25.45 9.43 -19.09
CA VAL A 201 -24.07 9.93 -19.20
C VAL A 201 -23.17 9.10 -18.32
N THR A 202 -22.06 8.66 -18.90
CA THR A 202 -20.98 8.02 -18.16
C THR A 202 -19.75 8.91 -18.19
N PHE A 203 -19.16 9.14 -17.04
CA PHE A 203 -17.88 9.82 -16.86
C PHE A 203 -16.86 8.78 -16.43
N ASP A 204 -15.93 8.47 -17.31
CA ASP A 204 -14.78 7.62 -16.99
C ASP A 204 -13.53 8.50 -16.92
N GLY A 205 -12.80 8.39 -15.81
CA GLY A 205 -11.64 9.24 -15.58
C GLY A 205 -10.42 8.45 -15.12
N THR A 206 -9.27 8.88 -15.62
CA THR A 206 -7.97 8.56 -15.06
C THR A 206 -7.28 9.85 -14.71
N SER A 207 -6.57 9.87 -13.59
CA SER A 207 -5.86 11.07 -13.15
C SER A 207 -4.44 10.73 -12.73
N GLN A 208 -3.52 11.65 -12.97
CA GLN A 208 -2.19 11.61 -12.37
C GLN A 208 -2.13 12.69 -11.28
N VAL A 209 -2.12 12.24 -10.03
CA VAL A 209 -2.09 13.10 -8.86
C VAL A 209 -0.67 13.17 -8.34
N THR A 210 -0.07 14.35 -8.37
CA THR A 210 1.32 14.55 -7.92
C THR A 210 1.33 14.83 -6.42
N GLY A 211 1.87 13.89 -5.66
CA GLY A 211 2.11 14.03 -4.23
C GLY A 211 3.57 14.37 -3.92
N ALA A 212 3.88 14.53 -2.64
CA ALA A 212 5.23 14.82 -2.16
C ALA A 212 6.16 13.58 -2.26
N TYR A 213 5.58 12.39 -2.16
CA TYR A 213 6.33 11.13 -2.13
C TYR A 213 6.20 10.30 -3.40
N ALA A 214 5.12 10.46 -4.16
CA ALA A 214 4.85 9.69 -5.37
C ALA A 214 3.82 10.38 -6.28
N THR A 215 3.71 9.87 -7.50
CA THR A 215 2.57 10.13 -8.37
C THR A 215 1.58 8.97 -8.26
N TYR A 216 0.32 9.30 -8.09
CA TYR A 216 -0.78 8.36 -7.92
C TYR A 216 -1.68 8.41 -9.14
N THR A 217 -2.30 7.29 -9.49
CA THR A 217 -3.15 7.18 -10.70
C THR A 217 -4.56 6.70 -10.33
N PRO A 218 -5.34 7.50 -9.59
CA PRO A 218 -6.73 7.15 -9.30
C PRO A 218 -7.58 7.12 -10.56
N THR A 219 -8.58 6.26 -10.54
CA THR A 219 -9.62 6.20 -11.56
C THR A 219 -10.95 6.62 -10.98
N THR A 220 -11.79 7.25 -11.79
CA THR A 220 -13.16 7.62 -11.42
C THR A 220 -14.13 7.03 -12.42
N HIS A 221 -15.27 6.61 -11.92
CA HIS A 221 -16.41 6.20 -12.73
C HIS A 221 -17.68 6.80 -12.13
N SER A 222 -18.41 7.54 -12.91
CA SER A 222 -19.68 8.15 -12.50
C SER A 222 -20.70 7.98 -13.60
N THR A 223 -21.93 7.73 -13.22
CA THR A 223 -23.05 7.61 -14.17
C THR A 223 -24.17 8.56 -13.77
N TYR A 224 -24.85 9.13 -14.75
CA TYR A 224 -26.05 9.92 -14.57
C TYR A 224 -27.14 9.42 -15.52
N ASP A 225 -28.34 9.26 -14.98
CA ASP A 225 -29.55 8.89 -15.73
C ASP A 225 -30.54 10.05 -15.68
N SER A 226 -30.86 10.60 -16.85
CA SER A 226 -31.79 11.73 -16.97
C SER A 226 -33.24 11.38 -16.58
N THR A 227 -33.63 10.10 -16.61
CA THR A 227 -35.02 9.67 -16.28
C THR A 227 -35.26 9.65 -14.79
N SER A 228 -34.28 9.25 -14.01
CA SER A 228 -34.36 9.21 -12.54
C SER A 228 -33.91 10.49 -11.88
N GLY A 229 -33.18 11.35 -12.62
CA GLY A 229 -32.47 12.51 -12.06
C GLY A 229 -31.40 12.14 -11.05
N THR A 230 -31.03 10.85 -11.00
CA THR A 230 -30.06 10.32 -10.05
C THR A 230 -28.73 10.07 -10.76
N GLY A 231 -27.64 10.45 -10.10
CA GLY A 231 -26.28 10.12 -10.51
C GLY A 231 -25.57 9.35 -9.42
N ASN A 232 -24.79 8.34 -9.80
CA ASN A 232 -23.86 7.67 -8.92
C ASN A 232 -22.47 8.27 -9.15
N GLY A 233 -21.88 8.80 -8.11
CA GLY A 233 -20.54 9.38 -8.14
C GLY A 233 -20.47 10.75 -7.46
N SER A 234 -19.27 11.19 -7.18
CA SER A 234 -18.99 12.46 -6.48
C SER A 234 -19.21 13.70 -7.36
N LEU A 235 -19.41 13.51 -8.65
CA LEU A 235 -19.70 14.60 -9.58
C LEU A 235 -21.16 14.97 -9.42
N GLY A 236 -21.42 16.02 -8.64
CA GLY A 236 -22.75 16.59 -8.46
C GLY A 236 -23.42 16.86 -9.81
N THR A 237 -24.70 16.54 -9.90
CA THR A 237 -25.51 16.75 -11.11
C THR A 237 -25.47 18.22 -11.49
N GLY A 238 -25.09 18.50 -12.74
CA GLY A 238 -24.97 19.86 -13.26
C GLY A 238 -26.29 20.63 -13.45
N SER A 239 -27.40 20.12 -12.92
CA SER A 239 -28.70 20.85 -12.93
C SER A 239 -28.63 21.97 -11.91
N GLY A 240 -28.52 23.20 -12.42
CA GLY A 240 -28.46 24.41 -11.59
C GLY A 240 -27.09 25.09 -11.55
N LEU A 241 -26.08 24.59 -12.25
CA LEU A 241 -24.82 25.30 -12.38
C LEU A 241 -24.96 26.59 -13.21
N PRO A 242 -24.25 27.65 -12.85
CA PRO A 242 -24.20 28.87 -13.67
C PRO A 242 -23.57 28.57 -15.04
N LYS A 243 -23.85 29.39 -16.02
CA LYS A 243 -23.16 29.32 -17.31
C LYS A 243 -21.70 29.72 -17.14
N CYS A 244 -20.80 28.97 -17.75
CA CYS A 244 -19.39 29.37 -17.85
C CYS A 244 -19.20 30.68 -18.68
#